data_d001c23d77f7e3c713b7800c0e59ccd1
#
_entry.id   d001c23d77f7e3c713b7800c0e59ccd1
#
_cell.length_a   1.000
_cell.length_b   1.000
_cell.length_c   1.000
_cell.angle_alpha   90.00
_cell.angle_beta   90.00
_cell.angle_gamma   90.00
#
_symmetry.space_group_name_H-M   'P 1'
#
loop_
_entity.id
_entity.type
_entity.pdbx_description
1 polymer ?
#
loop_
_entity_poly.entity_id
_entity_poly.type
_entity_poly.pdbx_seq_one_letter_code
_entity_poly.pdbx_strand_id
1 'polypeptide(L)'
;DVAGETLMPWVRMHGVKDYWGMAMHLDEFPEVRCTINLVPSLLVQLLAYTEHGAQDKLLRVSRLRAEDLAKDDAVYLLDNGFMANMDHMVRPFPRYFELHRMRGFGADSAESAVKRFKPRDLRDLQVWANMTWIHPLAFEHDKRLAELRQKGRNFTEDEQRWLLDKHIELLREV
;
A
#
# COMPACT_ATOMS: atom_id res chain seq x y z
N ASP A 1 4.14 -15.40 15.92
CA ASP A 1 2.71 -15.73 15.98
C ASP A 1 2.07 -15.43 14.64
N VAL A 2 1.63 -16.48 13.93
CA VAL A 2 1.14 -16.38 12.54
C VAL A 2 -0.16 -15.55 12.45
N ALA A 3 -0.85 -15.37 13.57
CA ALA A 3 -2.09 -14.58 13.67
C ALA A 3 -1.89 -13.17 14.25
N GLY A 4 -0.65 -12.74 14.47
CA GLY A 4 -0.34 -11.44 15.03
C GLY A 4 -0.24 -10.32 14.01
N GLU A 5 -0.32 -9.07 14.49
CA GLU A 5 -0.02 -7.88 13.67
C GLU A 5 1.48 -7.76 13.46
N THR A 6 1.93 -7.63 12.21
CA THR A 6 3.32 -7.33 11.88
C THR A 6 3.56 -5.81 11.86
N LEU A 7 4.74 -5.39 12.35
CA LEU A 7 5.06 -3.95 12.41
C LEU A 7 5.24 -3.35 11.01
N MET A 8 5.84 -4.11 10.10
CA MET A 8 6.25 -3.60 8.78
C MET A 8 5.48 -4.31 7.67
N PRO A 9 5.02 -3.60 6.63
CA PRO A 9 4.16 -4.12 5.57
C PRO A 9 4.94 -4.81 4.44
N TRP A 10 6.23 -5.12 4.61
CA TRP A 10 7.12 -5.47 3.50
C TRP A 10 6.68 -6.70 2.72
N VAL A 11 6.22 -7.75 3.40
CA VAL A 11 5.77 -8.98 2.71
C VAL A 11 4.60 -8.67 1.78
N ARG A 12 3.59 -7.94 2.28
CA ARG A 12 2.42 -7.56 1.47
C ARG A 12 2.79 -6.61 0.33
N MET A 13 3.60 -5.58 0.62
CA MET A 13 3.98 -4.58 -0.37
C MET A 13 4.85 -5.18 -1.49
N HIS A 14 5.87 -5.95 -1.14
CA HIS A 14 6.67 -6.66 -2.14
C HIS A 14 5.86 -7.75 -2.85
N GLY A 15 4.90 -8.38 -2.17
CA GLY A 15 3.99 -9.33 -2.77
C GLY A 15 3.23 -8.75 -3.95
N VAL A 16 2.51 -7.65 -3.74
CA VAL A 16 1.66 -7.01 -4.78
C VAL A 16 2.45 -6.23 -5.82
N LYS A 17 3.73 -5.97 -5.58
CA LYS A 17 4.59 -5.25 -6.53
C LYS A 17 5.58 -6.18 -7.20
N ASP A 18 6.55 -6.67 -6.45
CA ASP A 18 7.72 -7.31 -7.03
C ASP A 18 7.44 -8.77 -7.38
N TYR A 19 6.80 -9.53 -6.48
CA TYR A 19 6.52 -10.96 -6.73
C TYR A 19 5.43 -11.15 -7.76
N TRP A 20 4.34 -10.39 -7.64
CA TRP A 20 3.27 -10.38 -8.62
C TRP A 20 3.77 -9.94 -10.01
N GLY A 21 4.56 -8.86 -10.08
CA GLY A 21 5.13 -8.37 -11.32
C GLY A 21 6.09 -9.36 -11.99
N MET A 22 6.90 -10.09 -11.20
CA MET A 22 7.75 -11.16 -11.72
C MET A 22 6.94 -12.27 -12.40
N ALA A 23 5.85 -12.72 -11.77
CA ALA A 23 4.96 -13.73 -12.33
C ALA A 23 4.34 -13.25 -13.64
N MET A 24 3.79 -12.03 -13.66
CA MET A 24 3.18 -11.45 -14.87
C MET A 24 4.17 -11.30 -16.03
N HIS A 25 5.39 -10.85 -15.77
CA HIS A 25 6.40 -10.76 -16.82
C HIS A 25 6.80 -12.13 -17.39
N LEU A 26 6.83 -13.17 -16.57
CA LEU A 26 7.08 -14.52 -17.07
C LEU A 26 5.93 -15.06 -17.93
N ASP A 27 4.72 -14.69 -17.61
CA ASP A 27 3.55 -15.03 -18.45
C ASP A 27 3.56 -14.28 -19.79
N GLU A 28 3.98 -13.01 -19.81
CA GLU A 28 4.14 -12.23 -21.04
C GLU A 28 5.26 -12.76 -21.95
N PHE A 29 6.33 -13.35 -21.37
CA PHE A 29 7.52 -13.81 -22.09
C PHE A 29 7.80 -15.30 -21.82
N PRO A 30 6.97 -16.22 -22.34
CA PRO A 30 7.05 -17.65 -22.00
C PRO A 30 8.34 -18.35 -22.47
N GLU A 31 9.11 -17.72 -23.36
CA GLU A 31 10.44 -18.19 -23.77
C GLU A 31 11.53 -17.89 -22.76
N VAL A 32 11.31 -16.97 -21.81
CA VAL A 32 12.28 -16.64 -20.76
C VAL A 32 12.31 -17.75 -19.71
N ARG A 33 13.51 -18.22 -19.41
CA ARG A 33 13.75 -19.24 -18.39
C ARG A 33 14.50 -18.66 -17.21
N CYS A 34 13.93 -18.82 -16.03
CA CYS A 34 14.58 -18.41 -14.78
C CYS A 34 14.44 -19.47 -13.69
N THR A 35 15.25 -19.35 -12.66
CA THR A 35 15.12 -20.15 -11.45
C THR A 35 14.69 -19.26 -10.31
N ILE A 36 13.58 -19.59 -9.66
CA ILE A 36 13.05 -18.86 -8.52
C ILE A 36 13.33 -19.65 -7.24
N ASN A 37 13.91 -18.98 -6.25
CA ASN A 37 14.07 -19.54 -4.92
C ASN A 37 12.84 -19.19 -4.07
N LEU A 38 12.02 -20.19 -3.77
CA LEU A 38 10.86 -20.05 -2.88
C LEU A 38 11.30 -20.31 -1.43
N VAL A 39 11.41 -19.23 -0.67
CA VAL A 39 11.80 -19.31 0.75
C VAL A 39 10.58 -19.70 1.60
N PRO A 40 10.60 -20.84 2.34
CA PRO A 40 9.43 -21.32 3.08
C PRO A 40 8.85 -20.30 4.08
N SER A 41 9.70 -19.53 4.74
CA SER A 41 9.25 -18.48 5.67
C SER A 41 8.45 -17.37 4.97
N LEU A 42 8.77 -17.05 3.71
CA LEU A 42 8.04 -16.08 2.90
C LEU A 42 6.66 -16.66 2.52
N LEU A 43 6.61 -17.92 2.08
CA LEU A 43 5.34 -18.58 1.73
C LEU A 43 4.39 -18.61 2.93
N VAL A 44 4.89 -18.98 4.12
CA VAL A 44 4.08 -18.95 5.35
C VAL A 44 3.53 -17.56 5.64
N GLN A 45 4.32 -16.51 5.43
CA GLN A 45 3.87 -15.13 5.65
C GLN A 45 2.84 -14.67 4.59
N LEU A 46 3.00 -15.05 3.32
CA LEU A 46 2.00 -14.76 2.28
C LEU A 46 0.67 -15.46 2.58
N LEU A 47 0.72 -16.77 2.93
CA LEU A 47 -0.46 -17.54 3.33
C LEU A 47 -1.14 -16.95 4.58
N ALA A 48 -0.37 -16.38 5.51
CA ALA A 48 -0.94 -15.69 6.67
C ALA A 48 -1.86 -14.54 6.26
N TYR A 49 -1.49 -13.75 5.25
CA TYR A 49 -2.34 -12.67 4.71
C TYR A 49 -3.55 -13.22 3.93
N THR A 50 -3.34 -14.21 3.08
CA THR A 50 -4.36 -14.66 2.12
C THR A 50 -5.38 -15.62 2.74
N GLU A 51 -4.95 -16.47 3.70
CA GLU A 51 -5.77 -17.54 4.26
C GLU A 51 -6.14 -17.33 5.74
N HIS A 52 -5.29 -16.61 6.50
CA HIS A 52 -5.46 -16.52 7.95
C HIS A 52 -5.80 -15.11 8.44
N GLY A 53 -5.99 -14.15 7.52
CA GLY A 53 -6.40 -12.79 7.86
C GLY A 53 -5.36 -11.99 8.64
N ALA A 54 -4.07 -12.35 8.54
CA ALA A 54 -3.00 -11.58 9.15
C ALA A 54 -2.98 -10.15 8.60
N GLN A 55 -2.54 -9.21 9.42
CA GLN A 55 -2.45 -7.81 9.06
C GLN A 55 -1.08 -7.24 9.45
N ASP A 56 -0.58 -6.33 8.65
CA ASP A 56 0.45 -5.40 9.09
C ASP A 56 -0.20 -4.13 9.67
N LYS A 57 0.56 -3.39 10.47
CA LYS A 57 0.05 -2.18 11.12
C LYS A 57 -0.43 -1.14 10.10
N LEU A 58 0.23 -1.01 8.93
CA LEU A 58 -0.21 -0.07 7.90
C LEU A 58 -1.55 -0.50 7.28
N LEU A 59 -1.74 -1.79 7.03
CA LEU A 59 -3.01 -2.32 6.54
C LEU A 59 -4.14 -2.09 7.54
N ARG A 60 -3.90 -2.40 8.84
CA ARG A 60 -4.87 -2.14 9.90
C ARG A 60 -5.26 -0.66 9.97
N VAL A 61 -4.27 0.23 10.05
CA VAL A 61 -4.51 1.67 10.11
C VAL A 61 -5.21 2.17 8.84
N SER A 62 -4.85 1.60 7.67
CA SER A 62 -5.49 1.96 6.41
C SER A 62 -6.93 1.45 6.27
N ARG A 63 -7.36 0.44 7.05
CA ARG A 63 -8.75 -0.04 7.08
C ARG A 63 -9.67 0.77 7.98
N LEU A 64 -9.11 1.56 8.90
CA LEU A 64 -9.90 2.45 9.75
C LEU A 64 -10.47 3.62 8.93
N ARG A 65 -11.64 4.10 9.33
CA ARG A 65 -12.17 5.36 8.79
C ARG A 65 -11.25 6.51 9.20
N ALA A 66 -10.97 7.40 8.29
CA ALA A 66 -10.06 8.52 8.55
C ALA A 66 -10.56 9.45 9.68
N GLU A 67 -11.87 9.52 9.85
CA GLU A 67 -12.54 10.28 10.90
C GLU A 67 -12.34 9.67 12.30
N ASP A 68 -12.15 8.35 12.36
CA ASP A 68 -12.07 7.56 13.59
C ASP A 68 -10.62 7.22 13.97
N LEU A 69 -9.63 7.71 13.21
CA LEU A 69 -8.22 7.49 13.52
C LEU A 69 -7.85 8.11 14.86
N ALA A 70 -7.37 7.27 15.79
CA ALA A 70 -6.73 7.76 16.99
C ALA A 70 -5.47 8.58 16.63
N LYS A 71 -5.06 9.49 17.53
CA LYS A 71 -3.87 10.32 17.32
C LYS A 71 -2.63 9.50 16.97
N ASP A 72 -2.41 8.41 17.70
CA ASP A 72 -1.24 7.55 17.51
C ASP A 72 -1.26 6.82 16.16
N ASP A 73 -2.44 6.41 15.67
CA ASP A 73 -2.59 5.81 14.35
C ASP A 73 -2.40 6.85 13.23
N ALA A 74 -2.86 8.07 13.43
CA ALA A 74 -2.61 9.17 12.48
C ALA A 74 -1.11 9.55 12.44
N VAL A 75 -0.43 9.60 13.60
CA VAL A 75 1.03 9.80 13.68
C VAL A 75 1.75 8.67 12.96
N TYR A 76 1.38 7.42 13.23
CA TYR A 76 1.97 6.27 12.55
C TYR A 76 1.80 6.33 11.02
N LEU A 77 0.60 6.70 10.55
CA LEU A 77 0.32 6.87 9.12
C LEU A 77 1.21 7.96 8.49
N LEU A 78 1.41 9.08 9.18
CA LEU A 78 2.27 10.16 8.69
C LEU A 78 3.76 9.80 8.70
N ASP A 79 4.20 8.96 9.64
CA ASP A 79 5.60 8.50 9.68
C ASP A 79 5.89 7.41 8.64
N ASN A 80 4.91 6.55 8.35
CA ASN A 80 5.12 5.37 7.52
C ASN A 80 4.41 5.41 6.16
N GLY A 81 3.43 6.29 5.98
CA GLY A 81 2.63 6.36 4.76
C GLY A 81 3.38 6.87 3.51
N PHE A 82 4.65 7.26 3.66
CA PHE A 82 5.53 7.69 2.56
C PHE A 82 6.76 6.79 2.40
N MET A 83 6.71 5.57 2.92
CA MET A 83 7.77 4.55 2.74
C MET A 83 7.74 4.05 1.30
N ALA A 84 8.22 4.86 0.38
CA ALA A 84 8.26 4.59 -1.05
C ALA A 84 9.38 5.40 -1.70
N ASN A 85 9.83 4.98 -2.87
CA ASN A 85 10.84 5.75 -3.61
C ASN A 85 10.26 7.12 -3.98
N MET A 86 10.94 8.19 -3.53
CA MET A 86 10.45 9.55 -3.71
C MET A 86 10.27 9.94 -5.17
N ASP A 87 11.25 9.60 -6.02
CA ASP A 87 11.28 10.06 -7.41
C ASP A 87 10.35 9.27 -8.32
N HIS A 88 10.15 7.97 -8.02
CA HIS A 88 9.38 7.07 -8.87
C HIS A 88 7.98 6.74 -8.34
N MET A 89 7.76 6.84 -7.02
CA MET A 89 6.53 6.37 -6.39
C MET A 89 5.75 7.46 -5.65
N VAL A 90 6.35 8.64 -5.40
CA VAL A 90 5.67 9.75 -4.70
C VAL A 90 5.52 10.97 -5.61
N ARG A 91 6.62 11.51 -6.13
CA ARG A 91 6.61 12.73 -6.97
C ARG A 91 5.75 12.66 -8.22
N PRO A 92 5.65 11.53 -8.94
CA PRO A 92 4.81 11.43 -10.12
C PRO A 92 3.31 11.61 -9.85
N PHE A 93 2.90 11.48 -8.59
CA PHE A 93 1.50 11.58 -8.18
C PHE A 93 1.25 12.89 -7.43
N PRO A 94 0.63 13.91 -8.08
CA PRO A 94 0.54 15.28 -7.54
C PRO A 94 -0.07 15.34 -6.13
N ARG A 95 -1.16 14.57 -5.88
CA ARG A 95 -1.79 14.55 -4.56
C ARG A 95 -0.93 13.88 -3.49
N TYR A 96 -0.28 12.77 -3.83
CA TYR A 96 0.58 12.08 -2.89
C TYR A 96 1.80 12.94 -2.52
N PHE A 97 2.37 13.62 -3.50
CA PHE A 97 3.46 14.58 -3.25
C PHE A 97 2.99 15.82 -2.47
N GLU A 98 1.77 16.32 -2.71
CA GLU A 98 1.14 17.38 -1.90
C GLU A 98 1.06 16.96 -0.42
N LEU A 99 0.56 15.75 -0.15
CA LEU A 99 0.47 15.20 1.22
C LEU A 99 1.85 15.06 1.87
N HIS A 100 2.85 14.62 1.11
CA HIS A 100 4.23 14.54 1.59
C HIS A 100 4.77 15.94 1.98
N ARG A 101 4.51 16.96 1.17
CA ARG A 101 4.88 18.34 1.51
C ARG A 101 4.12 18.86 2.74
N MET A 102 2.85 18.52 2.88
CA MET A 102 2.06 18.85 4.08
C MET A 102 2.62 18.17 5.33
N ARG A 103 3.14 16.95 5.20
CA ARG A 103 3.83 16.23 6.28
C ARG A 103 5.07 17.02 6.75
N GLY A 104 5.76 17.69 5.84
CA GLY A 104 7.01 18.43 6.11
C GLY A 104 8.24 17.55 6.01
N PHE A 105 9.39 18.22 6.05
CA PHE A 105 10.72 17.61 5.88
C PHE A 105 11.55 17.82 7.16
N GLY A 106 12.51 16.92 7.37
CA GLY A 106 13.52 17.09 8.42
C GLY A 106 12.97 16.96 9.83
N ALA A 107 13.18 17.96 10.66
CA ALA A 107 12.86 17.97 12.08
C ALA A 107 11.34 18.01 12.41
N ASP A 108 10.48 18.20 11.41
CA ASP A 108 9.04 18.16 11.64
C ASP A 108 8.60 16.76 12.09
N SER A 109 8.14 16.63 13.32
CA SER A 109 7.57 15.38 13.80
C SER A 109 6.20 15.13 13.18
N ALA A 110 5.84 13.86 12.99
CA ALA A 110 4.50 13.47 12.57
C ALA A 110 3.42 13.98 13.53
N GLU A 111 3.72 14.03 14.83
CA GLU A 111 2.82 14.59 15.85
C GLU A 111 2.46 16.06 15.59
N SER A 112 3.42 16.87 15.16
CA SER A 112 3.18 18.27 14.80
C SER A 112 2.42 18.36 13.48
N ALA A 113 2.70 17.44 12.55
CA ALA A 113 2.10 17.41 11.23
C ALA A 113 0.60 17.01 11.26
N VAL A 114 0.19 16.13 12.16
CA VAL A 114 -1.22 15.67 12.28
C VAL A 114 -2.21 16.82 12.30
N LYS A 115 -1.88 17.94 12.95
CA LYS A 115 -2.75 19.11 13.04
C LYS A 115 -3.04 19.78 11.68
N ARG A 116 -2.21 19.52 10.68
CA ARG A 116 -2.35 20.07 9.32
C ARG A 116 -3.25 19.21 8.42
N PHE A 117 -3.52 17.94 8.83
CA PHE A 117 -4.28 16.98 8.06
C PHE A 117 -5.74 16.94 8.49
N LYS A 118 -6.63 17.09 7.53
CA LYS A 118 -8.07 16.84 7.70
C LYS A 118 -8.35 15.35 7.47
N PRO A 119 -9.48 14.80 7.92
CA PRO A 119 -9.83 13.41 7.66
C PRO A 119 -9.71 13.00 6.18
N ARG A 120 -10.16 13.84 5.24
CA ARG A 120 -10.00 13.59 3.80
C ARG A 120 -8.52 13.46 3.36
N ASP A 121 -7.62 14.21 4.00
CA ASP A 121 -6.20 14.19 3.66
C ASP A 121 -5.56 12.89 4.18
N LEU A 122 -5.97 12.45 5.37
CA LEU A 122 -5.57 11.16 5.95
C LEU A 122 -6.11 9.99 5.10
N ARG A 123 -7.35 10.06 4.64
CA ARG A 123 -7.93 9.04 3.73
C ARG A 123 -7.17 8.97 2.41
N ASP A 124 -6.90 10.12 1.79
CA ASP A 124 -6.08 10.16 0.58
C ASP A 124 -4.69 9.54 0.82
N LEU A 125 -4.09 9.79 2.01
CA LEU A 125 -2.81 9.18 2.37
C LEU A 125 -2.92 7.65 2.59
N GLN A 126 -3.97 7.18 3.28
CA GLN A 126 -4.23 5.74 3.43
C GLN A 126 -4.32 5.04 2.07
N VAL A 127 -5.00 5.65 1.10
CA VAL A 127 -5.13 5.11 -0.26
C VAL A 127 -3.79 5.16 -0.99
N TRP A 128 -3.10 6.30 -1.02
CA TRP A 128 -1.84 6.44 -1.75
C TRP A 128 -0.71 5.58 -1.18
N ALA A 129 -0.61 5.47 0.14
CA ALA A 129 0.41 4.65 0.81
C ALA A 129 0.34 3.17 0.42
N ASN A 130 -0.84 2.70 0.02
CA ASN A 130 -1.04 1.34 -0.48
C ASN A 130 -0.99 1.28 -2.01
N MET A 131 -1.70 2.16 -2.71
CA MET A 131 -1.81 2.14 -4.18
C MET A 131 -0.46 2.24 -4.89
N THR A 132 0.48 3.02 -4.35
CA THR A 132 1.81 3.21 -4.95
C THR A 132 2.66 1.92 -4.97
N TRP A 133 2.30 0.93 -4.18
CA TRP A 133 2.98 -0.36 -4.11
C TRP A 133 2.39 -1.42 -5.05
N ILE A 134 1.29 -1.16 -5.72
CA ILE A 134 0.73 -2.07 -6.73
C ILE A 134 1.59 -1.98 -7.99
N HIS A 135 1.94 -3.14 -8.57
CA HIS A 135 2.74 -3.21 -9.78
C HIS A 135 2.07 -2.47 -10.95
N PRO A 136 2.80 -1.72 -11.80
CA PRO A 136 2.23 -0.96 -12.90
C PRO A 136 1.33 -1.76 -13.84
N LEU A 137 1.68 -3.00 -14.18
CA LEU A 137 0.87 -3.88 -15.03
C LEU A 137 -0.53 -4.15 -14.46
N ALA A 138 -0.69 -4.21 -13.13
CA ALA A 138 -2.02 -4.41 -12.55
C ALA A 138 -3.01 -3.30 -12.92
N PHE A 139 -2.52 -2.08 -13.15
CA PHE A 139 -3.36 -0.96 -13.61
C PHE A 139 -3.71 -1.04 -15.09
N GLU A 140 -2.98 -1.84 -15.88
CA GLU A 140 -3.28 -2.08 -17.29
C GLU A 140 -4.35 -3.18 -17.43
N HIS A 141 -4.34 -4.15 -16.50
CA HIS A 141 -5.27 -5.28 -16.49
C HIS A 141 -6.56 -5.01 -15.69
N ASP A 142 -6.55 -4.04 -14.76
CA ASP A 142 -7.72 -3.70 -13.94
C ASP A 142 -8.15 -2.24 -14.16
N LYS A 143 -9.26 -2.08 -14.89
CA LYS A 143 -9.82 -0.78 -15.22
C LYS A 143 -10.17 0.05 -13.97
N ARG A 144 -10.66 -0.59 -12.89
CA ARG A 144 -11.04 0.11 -11.68
C ARG A 144 -9.81 0.62 -10.93
N LEU A 145 -8.71 -0.13 -10.92
CA LEU A 145 -7.42 0.36 -10.41
C LEU A 145 -6.94 1.57 -11.21
N ALA A 146 -7.01 1.51 -12.56
CA ALA A 146 -6.62 2.61 -13.42
C ALA A 146 -7.46 3.88 -13.16
N GLU A 147 -8.78 3.73 -13.06
CA GLU A 147 -9.71 4.83 -12.75
C GLU A 147 -9.43 5.43 -11.36
N LEU A 148 -9.15 4.61 -10.36
CA LEU A 148 -8.83 5.07 -9.01
C LEU A 148 -7.51 5.87 -9.00
N ARG A 149 -6.48 5.37 -9.69
CA ARG A 149 -5.21 6.09 -9.85
C ARG A 149 -5.37 7.41 -10.60
N GLN A 150 -6.19 7.43 -11.65
CA GLN A 150 -6.50 8.64 -12.43
C GLN A 150 -7.28 9.67 -11.59
N LYS A 151 -8.25 9.23 -10.77
CA LYS A 151 -8.96 10.09 -9.83
C LYS A 151 -8.01 10.82 -8.89
N GLY A 152 -7.06 10.11 -8.32
CA GLY A 152 -5.90 10.61 -7.63
C GLY A 152 -6.12 11.33 -6.30
N ARG A 153 -7.35 11.71 -5.94
CA ARG A 153 -7.68 12.44 -4.70
C ARG A 153 -9.16 12.32 -4.33
N ASN A 154 -9.50 12.75 -3.10
CA ASN A 154 -10.87 12.73 -2.58
C ASN A 154 -11.49 11.34 -2.65
N PHE A 155 -10.75 10.35 -2.25
CA PHE A 155 -11.21 8.97 -2.23
C PHE A 155 -12.34 8.78 -1.23
N THR A 156 -13.29 7.91 -1.57
CA THR A 156 -14.36 7.48 -0.68
C THR A 156 -13.90 6.34 0.23
N GLU A 157 -14.66 6.05 1.29
CA GLU A 157 -14.40 4.87 2.14
C GLU A 157 -14.55 3.56 1.37
N ASP A 158 -15.49 3.50 0.43
CA ASP A 158 -15.68 2.31 -0.39
C ASP A 158 -14.51 2.07 -1.35
N GLU A 159 -13.94 3.13 -1.93
CA GLU A 159 -12.75 3.06 -2.75
C GLU A 159 -11.52 2.63 -1.94
N GLN A 160 -11.37 3.19 -0.74
CA GLN A 160 -10.32 2.82 0.20
C GLN A 160 -10.42 1.32 0.56
N ARG A 161 -11.58 0.87 0.99
CA ARG A 161 -11.84 -0.53 1.36
C ARG A 161 -11.59 -1.48 0.20
N TRP A 162 -12.15 -1.14 -0.95
CA TRP A 162 -11.97 -1.93 -2.17
C TRP A 162 -10.48 -2.07 -2.56
N LEU A 163 -9.70 -0.99 -2.49
CA LEU A 163 -8.25 -1.04 -2.80
C LEU A 163 -7.50 -2.00 -1.85
N LEU A 164 -7.82 -1.96 -0.56
CA LEU A 164 -7.17 -2.82 0.43
C LEU A 164 -7.55 -4.30 0.25
N ASP A 165 -8.78 -4.57 -0.18
CA ASP A 165 -9.22 -5.92 -0.53
C ASP A 165 -8.56 -6.40 -1.82
N LYS A 166 -8.36 -5.49 -2.80
CA LYS A 166 -7.61 -5.77 -4.03
C LYS A 166 -6.14 -6.14 -3.76
N HIS A 167 -5.50 -5.57 -2.74
CA HIS A 167 -4.17 -6.01 -2.30
C HIS A 167 -4.16 -7.49 -1.92
N ILE A 168 -5.18 -7.96 -1.19
CA ILE A 168 -5.25 -9.38 -0.78
C ILE A 168 -5.58 -10.27 -1.98
N GLU A 169 -6.39 -9.79 -2.91
CA GLU A 169 -6.66 -10.48 -4.18
C GLU A 169 -5.37 -10.69 -4.99
N LEU A 170 -4.60 -9.62 -5.21
CA LEU A 170 -3.31 -9.70 -5.92
C LEU A 170 -2.30 -10.62 -5.22
N LEU A 171 -2.28 -10.65 -3.87
CA LEU A 171 -1.43 -11.58 -3.12
C LEU A 171 -1.79 -13.05 -3.34
N ARG A 172 -3.06 -13.37 -3.66
CA ARG A 172 -3.49 -14.74 -3.97
C ARG A 172 -3.06 -15.22 -5.34
N GLU A 173 -2.68 -14.29 -6.20
CA GLU A 173 -2.18 -14.60 -7.55
C GLU A 173 -0.67 -14.88 -7.56
N VAL A 174 0.04 -14.58 -6.46
CA VAL A 174 1.47 -14.86 -6.27
C VAL A 174 1.71 -16.31 -5.88
#